data_8f0a37c22b0cf367b5cc179c6f0a8dd1
#
_entry.id   8f0a37c22b0cf367b5cc179c6f0a8dd1
#
_cell.length_a   1.000
_cell.length_b   1.000
_cell.length_c   1.000
_cell.angle_alpha   90.00
_cell.angle_beta   90.00
_cell.angle_gamma   90.00
#
_symmetry.space_group_name_H-M   'P 1'
#
loop_
_entity.id
_entity.type
_entity.pdbx_description
1 polymer ?
#
loop_
_entity_poly.entity_id
_entity_poly.type
_entity_poly.pdbx_seq_one_letter_code
_entity_poly.pdbx_strand_id
1 'polypeptide(L)'
;MYLAWILLLMLSPGSHLAASNPENRAEAEEQKESSEKFDAGKFIMEHVMDSHEWHVMKIGKTHISIPLPVILYTREKGVSVFFSSRFHHGTQAYNGYLLAEEGPHAGKIVQANPDGTINEEAPLPVDLSITKTVAAMLVSMILLLLVLIPMARKYSKNPGKAPSGLQSLIEPVILFVRDDIAIPSIGIHRYEKFMPFLLTAFFFILINNLMGLVPIPPGGANVTGNIAITALLAIFTFAITTFSTDRHYWKHIFNAPGVPWWLKFPIPLMPFIELLGVFTKPLVLCIRLFANMLAGHFIALSFIVMIFIFGQINWIAGYGSSVVSVLFYVFMTMLELLVSFIQAYVFTLLSAIYFGMAREESH
;
A
#
# COMPACT_ATOMS: atom_id res chain seq x y z
N MET A 1 -11.43 -3.01 21.67
CA MET A 1 -11.45 -4.39 21.13
C MET A 1 -10.05 -4.98 21.02
N TYR A 2 -9.06 -4.24 20.57
CA TYR A 2 -7.65 -4.68 20.48
C TYR A 2 -6.98 -4.95 21.83
N LEU A 3 -7.24 -4.13 22.85
CA LEU A 3 -6.69 -4.36 24.22
C LEU A 3 -7.16 -5.69 24.82
N ALA A 4 -8.39 -6.11 24.53
CA ALA A 4 -8.94 -7.39 24.99
C ALA A 4 -8.27 -8.58 24.29
N TRP A 5 -7.84 -8.44 23.03
CA TRP A 5 -7.15 -9.48 22.26
C TRP A 5 -5.68 -9.65 22.66
N ILE A 6 -4.98 -8.55 22.95
CA ILE A 6 -3.61 -8.58 23.46
C ILE A 6 -3.58 -9.22 24.86
N LEU A 7 -4.57 -8.93 25.71
CA LEU A 7 -4.73 -9.56 27.02
C LEU A 7 -5.06 -11.07 26.94
N LEU A 8 -5.83 -11.50 25.94
CA LEU A 8 -6.20 -12.92 25.76
C LEU A 8 -5.02 -13.78 25.30
N LEU A 9 -4.08 -13.21 24.52
CA LEU A 9 -2.85 -13.88 24.11
C LEU A 9 -1.83 -14.09 25.26
N MET A 10 -1.95 -13.29 26.33
CA MET A 10 -1.09 -13.36 27.51
C MET A 10 -1.54 -14.39 28.55
N LEU A 11 -2.73 -14.99 28.40
CA LEU A 11 -3.35 -15.88 29.41
C LEU A 11 -3.26 -17.38 29.09
N SER A 12 -2.42 -17.83 28.12
CA SER A 12 -2.24 -19.26 27.87
C SER A 12 -1.28 -19.89 28.89
N PRO A 13 -1.68 -20.88 29.69
CA PRO A 13 -0.83 -21.53 30.67
C PRO A 13 0.17 -22.47 29.99
N GLY A 14 1.45 -22.37 30.37
CA GLY A 14 2.53 -23.25 29.93
C GLY A 14 2.29 -24.72 30.29
N SER A 15 2.49 -25.59 29.32
CA SER A 15 2.40 -27.04 29.46
C SER A 15 3.59 -27.63 30.20
N HIS A 16 3.31 -28.48 31.18
CA HIS A 16 4.28 -29.18 32.04
C HIS A 16 5.06 -30.28 31.31
N LEU A 17 6.33 -30.42 31.73
CA LEU A 17 7.37 -31.31 31.24
C LEU A 17 7.25 -32.75 31.76
N ALA A 18 7.57 -33.69 30.89
CA ALA A 18 7.95 -35.06 31.24
C ALA A 18 9.48 -35.20 31.07
N ALA A 19 10.11 -35.87 32.01
CA ALA A 19 11.58 -35.99 32.18
C ALA A 19 12.24 -36.94 31.17
N SER A 20 13.36 -36.51 30.56
CA SER A 20 14.31 -37.35 29.83
C SER A 20 15.73 -36.82 29.90
N ASN A 21 16.71 -37.70 29.77
CA ASN A 21 18.15 -37.69 29.97
C ASN A 21 18.92 -36.34 29.78
N PRO A 22 19.90 -35.98 30.64
CA PRO A 22 20.51 -34.64 30.68
C PRO A 22 21.42 -34.25 29.49
N GLU A 23 22.06 -35.18 28.80
CA GLU A 23 22.94 -34.86 27.65
C GLU A 23 22.17 -34.58 26.36
N ASN A 24 21.12 -35.33 26.08
CA ASN A 24 20.21 -35.01 24.98
C ASN A 24 19.32 -33.76 25.22
N ARG A 25 19.34 -33.25 26.45
CA ARG A 25 18.59 -32.09 26.87
C ARG A 25 19.31 -30.80 26.54
N ALA A 26 20.63 -30.76 26.69
CA ALA A 26 21.46 -29.58 26.38
C ALA A 26 21.47 -29.29 24.86
N GLU A 27 21.66 -30.35 24.03
CA GLU A 27 21.62 -30.20 22.57
C GLU A 27 20.21 -29.90 22.03
N ALA A 28 19.17 -30.45 22.67
CA ALA A 28 17.78 -30.14 22.32
C ALA A 28 17.30 -28.78 22.84
N GLU A 29 17.86 -28.28 23.92
CA GLU A 29 17.60 -26.93 24.44
C GLU A 29 18.37 -25.89 23.64
N GLU A 30 19.64 -26.10 23.26
CA GLU A 30 20.37 -25.23 22.33
C GLU A 30 19.72 -25.20 20.92
N GLN A 31 19.25 -26.31 20.38
CA GLN A 31 18.52 -26.32 19.12
C GLN A 31 17.12 -25.73 19.24
N LYS A 32 16.43 -25.83 20.37
CA LYS A 32 15.17 -25.12 20.63
C LYS A 32 15.36 -23.64 20.85
N GLU A 33 16.40 -23.20 21.60
CA GLU A 33 16.69 -21.78 21.76
C GLU A 33 17.13 -21.12 20.45
N SER A 34 17.80 -21.84 19.54
CA SER A 34 18.16 -21.31 18.23
C SER A 34 16.97 -21.28 17.23
N SER A 35 15.93 -22.10 17.43
CA SER A 35 14.77 -22.18 16.52
C SER A 35 13.58 -21.31 16.93
N GLU A 36 13.60 -20.69 18.11
CA GLU A 36 12.51 -19.86 18.65
C GLU A 36 12.83 -18.36 18.84
N LYS A 37 13.98 -17.90 18.36
CA LYS A 37 14.23 -16.45 18.37
C LYS A 37 13.27 -15.76 17.42
N PHE A 38 12.37 -14.95 17.97
CA PHE A 38 11.43 -14.14 17.19
C PHE A 38 12.22 -13.20 16.25
N ASP A 39 12.11 -13.44 14.94
CA ASP A 39 12.73 -12.58 13.93
C ASP A 39 11.81 -11.36 13.65
N ALA A 40 12.19 -10.26 14.27
CA ALA A 40 11.49 -8.99 14.15
C ALA A 40 11.43 -8.47 12.70
N GLY A 41 12.53 -8.64 11.95
CA GLY A 41 12.64 -8.19 10.58
C GLY A 41 11.70 -8.98 9.66
N LYS A 42 11.73 -10.29 9.77
CA LYS A 42 10.85 -11.20 9.01
C LYS A 42 9.38 -10.89 9.30
N PHE A 43 9.01 -10.74 10.57
CA PHE A 43 7.64 -10.41 10.98
C PHE A 43 7.14 -9.10 10.37
N ILE A 44 7.93 -8.03 10.42
CA ILE A 44 7.55 -6.73 9.84
C ILE A 44 7.42 -6.85 8.32
N MET A 45 8.39 -7.49 7.65
CA MET A 45 8.38 -7.64 6.21
C MET A 45 7.17 -8.44 5.70
N GLU A 46 6.82 -9.55 6.35
CA GLU A 46 5.64 -10.37 6.00
C GLU A 46 4.32 -9.58 6.13
N HIS A 47 4.24 -8.66 7.08
CA HIS A 47 3.04 -7.85 7.27
C HIS A 47 2.94 -6.67 6.28
N VAL A 48 4.08 -6.05 5.95
CA VAL A 48 4.12 -4.85 5.11
C VAL A 48 4.15 -5.19 3.63
N MET A 49 4.85 -6.25 3.23
CA MET A 49 4.99 -6.62 1.83
C MET A 49 3.73 -7.28 1.26
N ASP A 50 3.64 -7.24 -0.06
CA ASP A 50 2.57 -7.92 -0.79
C ASP A 50 2.76 -9.44 -0.74
N SER A 51 1.66 -10.19 -0.75
CA SER A 51 1.68 -11.66 -0.66
C SER A 51 0.56 -12.28 -1.49
N HIS A 52 0.75 -13.55 -1.89
CA HIS A 52 -0.25 -14.34 -2.60
C HIS A 52 -1.30 -14.97 -1.67
N GLU A 53 -1.13 -14.80 -0.35
CA GLU A 53 -2.09 -15.21 0.66
C GLU A 53 -2.44 -14.04 1.58
N TRP A 54 -3.71 -13.93 1.96
CA TRP A 54 -4.12 -12.94 2.94
C TRP A 54 -4.10 -13.56 4.33
N HIS A 55 -2.98 -13.41 5.02
CA HIS A 55 -2.84 -13.89 6.38
C HIS A 55 -3.74 -13.10 7.33
N VAL A 56 -4.61 -13.79 8.08
CA VAL A 56 -5.54 -13.19 9.04
C VAL A 56 -4.98 -13.28 10.44
N MET A 57 -4.64 -14.48 10.89
CA MET A 57 -4.08 -14.73 12.21
C MET A 57 -3.47 -16.13 12.31
N LYS A 58 -2.59 -16.29 13.30
CA LYS A 58 -2.03 -17.58 13.69
C LYS A 58 -2.59 -17.96 15.06
N ILE A 59 -3.29 -19.10 15.16
CA ILE A 59 -3.79 -19.64 16.42
C ILE A 59 -3.04 -20.96 16.70
N GLY A 60 -2.08 -20.93 17.61
CA GLY A 60 -1.20 -22.06 17.90
C GLY A 60 -0.43 -22.50 16.64
N LYS A 61 -0.67 -23.73 16.18
CA LYS A 61 -0.05 -24.28 14.95
C LYS A 61 -0.87 -24.06 13.67
N THR A 62 -2.07 -23.50 13.77
CA THR A 62 -2.97 -23.31 12.63
C THR A 62 -2.87 -21.87 12.11
N HIS A 63 -2.50 -21.73 10.83
CA HIS A 63 -2.52 -20.48 10.12
C HIS A 63 -3.88 -20.28 9.48
N ILE A 64 -4.57 -19.21 9.79
CA ILE A 64 -5.81 -18.80 9.14
C ILE A 64 -5.46 -17.78 8.09
N SER A 65 -5.51 -18.19 6.82
CA SER A 65 -5.29 -17.32 5.66
C SER A 65 -6.46 -17.43 4.69
N ILE A 66 -6.76 -16.36 3.98
CA ILE A 66 -7.72 -16.36 2.88
C ILE A 66 -6.92 -16.68 1.62
N PRO A 67 -7.19 -17.82 0.94
CA PRO A 67 -6.51 -18.17 -0.29
C PRO A 67 -6.93 -17.23 -1.42
N LEU A 68 -5.95 -16.72 -2.16
CA LEU A 68 -6.17 -15.86 -3.30
C LEU A 68 -5.96 -16.62 -4.61
N PRO A 69 -6.63 -16.27 -5.72
CA PRO A 69 -6.44 -16.90 -7.01
C PRO A 69 -5.09 -16.53 -7.60
N VAL A 70 -4.32 -17.57 -7.92
CA VAL A 70 -3.02 -17.51 -8.58
C VAL A 70 -3.21 -17.74 -10.06
N ILE A 71 -2.69 -16.83 -10.89
CA ILE A 71 -2.76 -16.88 -12.35
C ILE A 71 -1.35 -16.70 -12.89
N LEU A 72 -0.79 -17.77 -13.45
CA LEU A 72 0.57 -17.79 -13.98
C LEU A 72 0.55 -18.09 -15.47
N TYR A 73 1.45 -17.46 -16.19
CA TYR A 73 1.69 -17.75 -17.59
C TYR A 73 3.16 -18.11 -17.81
N THR A 74 3.38 -19.27 -18.43
CA THR A 74 4.70 -19.71 -18.91
C THR A 74 4.60 -20.15 -20.36
N ARG A 75 5.67 -20.00 -21.13
CA ARG A 75 5.68 -20.41 -22.54
C ARG A 75 5.48 -21.90 -22.74
N GLU A 76 5.92 -22.70 -21.77
CA GLU A 76 5.87 -24.18 -21.87
C GLU A 76 4.51 -24.75 -21.47
N LYS A 77 3.91 -24.21 -20.36
CA LYS A 77 2.68 -24.77 -19.78
C LYS A 77 1.44 -23.94 -20.10
N GLY A 78 1.59 -22.76 -20.74
CA GLY A 78 0.49 -21.82 -20.99
C GLY A 78 -0.01 -21.17 -19.71
N VAL A 79 -1.32 -20.91 -19.65
CA VAL A 79 -1.97 -20.29 -18.47
C VAL A 79 -2.33 -21.36 -17.45
N SER A 80 -1.89 -21.18 -16.21
CA SER A 80 -2.21 -22.01 -15.06
C SER A 80 -2.99 -21.18 -14.03
N VAL A 81 -4.18 -21.65 -13.63
CA VAL A 81 -5.03 -20.97 -12.64
C VAL A 81 -5.36 -21.93 -11.50
N PHE A 82 -5.07 -21.50 -10.25
CA PHE A 82 -5.36 -22.27 -9.04
C PHE A 82 -5.39 -21.33 -7.82
N PHE A 83 -5.74 -21.84 -6.65
CA PHE A 83 -5.72 -21.06 -5.42
C PHE A 83 -4.39 -21.22 -4.68
N SER A 84 -3.92 -20.15 -4.01
CA SER A 84 -2.66 -20.11 -3.26
C SER A 84 -2.59 -21.17 -2.14
N SER A 85 -3.74 -21.64 -1.62
CA SER A 85 -3.81 -22.72 -0.64
C SER A 85 -3.12 -24.01 -1.09
N ARG A 86 -2.92 -24.22 -2.41
CA ARG A 86 -2.22 -25.38 -2.96
C ARG A 86 -0.72 -25.40 -2.67
N PHE A 87 -0.16 -24.25 -2.34
CA PHE A 87 1.25 -24.17 -1.94
C PHE A 87 1.50 -24.53 -0.47
N HIS A 88 0.44 -24.75 0.33
CA HIS A 88 0.55 -25.03 1.77
C HIS A 88 1.53 -24.09 2.47
N HIS A 89 1.33 -22.77 2.28
CA HIS A 89 2.19 -21.69 2.79
C HIS A 89 3.64 -21.74 2.27
N GLY A 90 3.86 -22.19 1.03
CA GLY A 90 5.18 -22.24 0.41
C GLY A 90 5.93 -23.56 0.60
N THR A 91 5.40 -24.48 1.41
CA THR A 91 6.07 -25.76 1.72
C THR A 91 5.94 -26.82 0.62
N GLN A 92 4.99 -26.67 -0.29
CA GLN A 92 4.73 -27.68 -1.34
C GLN A 92 4.70 -27.04 -2.73
N ALA A 93 5.37 -27.71 -3.67
CA ALA A 93 5.26 -27.38 -5.08
C ALA A 93 3.94 -27.89 -5.67
N TYR A 94 3.28 -27.05 -6.47
CA TYR A 94 2.06 -27.41 -7.18
C TYR A 94 2.16 -27.07 -8.67
N ASN A 95 1.79 -28.01 -9.55
CA ASN A 95 1.88 -27.87 -11.01
C ASN A 95 3.28 -27.48 -11.53
N GLY A 96 4.36 -27.82 -10.77
CA GLY A 96 5.72 -27.42 -11.10
C GLY A 96 6.01 -25.93 -10.83
N TYR A 97 5.29 -25.34 -9.89
CA TYR A 97 5.52 -24.02 -9.33
C TYR A 97 5.68 -24.12 -7.83
N LEU A 98 6.49 -23.23 -7.24
CA LEU A 98 6.73 -23.10 -5.81
C LEU A 98 6.72 -21.63 -5.44
N LEU A 99 6.19 -21.31 -4.27
CA LEU A 99 6.34 -19.99 -3.67
C LEU A 99 7.69 -19.96 -2.92
N ALA A 100 8.63 -19.16 -3.39
CA ALA A 100 9.95 -19.05 -2.75
C ALA A 100 9.83 -18.28 -1.42
N GLU A 101 10.18 -18.92 -0.30
CA GLU A 101 10.17 -18.29 1.03
C GLU A 101 11.47 -17.54 1.31
N GLU A 102 12.59 -17.97 0.73
CA GLU A 102 13.93 -17.44 0.98
C GLU A 102 14.71 -17.23 -0.34
N GLY A 103 15.82 -16.50 -0.25
CA GLY A 103 16.72 -16.26 -1.37
C GLY A 103 16.34 -15.04 -2.22
N PRO A 104 16.95 -14.89 -3.42
CA PRO A 104 16.80 -13.71 -4.29
C PRO A 104 15.38 -13.57 -4.87
N HIS A 105 14.57 -14.63 -4.79
CA HIS A 105 13.20 -14.67 -5.30
C HIS A 105 12.17 -14.79 -4.18
N ALA A 106 12.53 -14.48 -2.92
CA ALA A 106 11.61 -14.55 -1.79
C ALA A 106 10.30 -13.80 -2.06
N GLY A 107 9.17 -14.44 -1.76
CA GLY A 107 7.82 -13.92 -2.01
C GLY A 107 7.31 -14.02 -3.45
N LYS A 108 8.12 -14.55 -4.39
CA LYS A 108 7.73 -14.76 -5.78
C LYS A 108 7.43 -16.22 -6.06
N ILE A 109 6.56 -16.45 -7.04
CA ILE A 109 6.30 -17.81 -7.55
C ILE A 109 7.37 -18.12 -8.59
N VAL A 110 8.06 -19.23 -8.40
CA VAL A 110 9.14 -19.73 -9.26
C VAL A 110 8.79 -21.09 -9.84
N GLN A 111 9.47 -21.50 -10.91
CA GLN A 111 9.35 -22.86 -11.41
C GLN A 111 10.09 -23.82 -10.48
N ALA A 112 9.46 -24.96 -10.18
CA ALA A 112 10.02 -26.01 -9.34
C ALA A 112 10.48 -27.20 -10.22
N ASN A 113 11.58 -27.80 -9.80
CA ASN A 113 12.04 -29.10 -10.33
C ASN A 113 11.08 -30.23 -9.89
N PRO A 114 11.13 -31.40 -10.51
CA PRO A 114 10.36 -32.57 -10.09
C PRO A 114 10.61 -32.97 -8.61
N ASP A 115 11.76 -32.63 -8.08
CA ASP A 115 12.17 -32.88 -6.69
C ASP A 115 11.60 -31.86 -5.69
N GLY A 116 10.82 -30.87 -6.17
CA GLY A 116 10.25 -29.81 -5.32
C GLY A 116 11.23 -28.68 -4.98
N THR A 117 12.43 -28.66 -5.51
CA THR A 117 13.43 -27.60 -5.36
C THR A 117 13.21 -26.47 -6.36
N ILE A 118 13.73 -25.28 -6.06
CA ILE A 118 13.68 -24.13 -6.98
C ILE A 118 14.55 -24.41 -8.22
N ASN A 119 13.99 -24.19 -9.39
CA ASN A 119 14.74 -24.23 -10.63
C ASN A 119 15.28 -22.83 -10.96
N GLU A 120 16.54 -22.58 -10.65
CA GLU A 120 17.21 -21.29 -10.88
C GLU A 120 17.47 -20.98 -12.36
N GLU A 121 17.54 -22.01 -13.21
CA GLU A 121 17.79 -21.87 -14.66
C GLU A 121 16.51 -21.53 -15.45
N ALA A 122 15.35 -21.83 -14.89
CA ALA A 122 14.09 -21.58 -15.55
C ALA A 122 13.68 -20.10 -15.50
N PRO A 123 13.13 -19.54 -16.58
CA PRO A 123 12.63 -18.18 -16.58
C PRO A 123 11.48 -18.04 -15.58
N LEU A 124 11.44 -16.89 -14.88
CA LEU A 124 10.32 -16.59 -13.97
C LEU A 124 9.01 -16.61 -14.75
N PRO A 125 7.94 -17.22 -14.20
CA PRO A 125 6.62 -17.16 -14.78
C PRO A 125 6.13 -15.70 -14.78
N VAL A 126 5.33 -15.34 -15.77
CA VAL A 126 4.60 -14.06 -15.73
C VAL A 126 3.46 -14.23 -14.72
N ASP A 127 3.56 -13.52 -13.62
CA ASP A 127 2.61 -13.56 -12.51
C ASP A 127 1.53 -12.49 -12.70
N LEU A 128 0.30 -12.95 -12.94
CA LEU A 128 -0.92 -12.14 -13.05
C LEU A 128 -1.86 -12.42 -11.88
N SER A 129 -1.36 -12.99 -10.81
CA SER A 129 -2.15 -13.41 -9.65
C SER A 129 -2.81 -12.23 -8.94
N ILE A 130 -3.92 -12.51 -8.30
CA ILE A 130 -4.56 -11.55 -7.39
C ILE A 130 -3.85 -11.65 -6.04
N THR A 131 -2.93 -10.73 -5.79
CA THR A 131 -2.21 -10.61 -4.52
C THR A 131 -3.09 -9.92 -3.45
N LYS A 132 -2.64 -9.93 -2.20
CA LYS A 132 -3.29 -9.23 -1.08
C LYS A 132 -3.56 -7.76 -1.40
N THR A 133 -2.60 -7.08 -2.00
CA THR A 133 -2.71 -5.67 -2.38
C THR A 133 -3.74 -5.45 -3.50
N VAL A 134 -3.73 -6.30 -4.52
CA VAL A 134 -4.71 -6.24 -5.63
C VAL A 134 -6.12 -6.54 -5.13
N ALA A 135 -6.28 -7.55 -4.26
CA ALA A 135 -7.57 -7.90 -3.66
C ALA A 135 -8.13 -6.73 -2.83
N ALA A 136 -7.31 -6.10 -1.98
CA ALA A 136 -7.70 -4.94 -1.20
C ALA A 136 -8.08 -3.74 -2.09
N MET A 137 -7.32 -3.50 -3.16
CA MET A 137 -7.63 -2.46 -4.14
C MET A 137 -8.98 -2.71 -4.84
N LEU A 138 -9.28 -3.95 -5.21
CA LEU A 138 -10.59 -4.30 -5.80
C LEU A 138 -11.73 -4.09 -4.80
N VAL A 139 -11.55 -4.49 -3.55
CA VAL A 139 -12.54 -4.27 -2.48
C VAL A 139 -12.76 -2.77 -2.26
N SER A 140 -11.69 -1.97 -2.19
CA SER A 140 -11.81 -0.51 -2.02
C SER A 140 -12.55 0.14 -3.19
N MET A 141 -12.31 -0.33 -4.42
CA MET A 141 -13.02 0.15 -5.61
C MET A 141 -14.50 -0.21 -5.57
N ILE A 142 -14.84 -1.45 -5.19
CA ILE A 142 -16.24 -1.87 -5.00
C ILE A 142 -16.91 -1.02 -3.91
N LEU A 143 -16.23 -0.80 -2.79
CA LEU A 143 -16.74 0.05 -1.71
C LEU A 143 -17.02 1.48 -2.18
N LEU A 144 -16.09 2.07 -2.95
CA LEU A 144 -16.27 3.38 -3.57
C LEU A 144 -17.53 3.43 -4.45
N LEU A 145 -17.70 2.44 -5.33
CA LEU A 145 -18.85 2.38 -6.22
C LEU A 145 -20.15 2.21 -5.44
N LEU A 146 -20.16 1.36 -4.39
CA LEU A 146 -21.33 1.14 -3.53
C LEU A 146 -21.72 2.40 -2.75
N VAL A 147 -20.79 3.28 -2.46
CA VAL A 147 -21.05 4.54 -1.75
C VAL A 147 -21.41 5.67 -2.71
N LEU A 148 -20.62 5.88 -3.76
CA LEU A 148 -20.77 7.04 -4.64
C LEU A 148 -21.94 6.91 -5.62
N ILE A 149 -22.24 5.71 -6.14
CA ILE A 149 -23.33 5.54 -7.12
C ILE A 149 -24.72 5.80 -6.50
N PRO A 150 -25.07 5.20 -5.33
CA PRO A 150 -26.36 5.52 -4.69
C PRO A 150 -26.49 6.99 -4.32
N MET A 151 -25.39 7.61 -3.90
CA MET A 151 -25.35 9.03 -3.59
C MET A 151 -25.64 9.88 -4.82
N ALA A 152 -24.96 9.65 -5.94
CA ALA A 152 -25.20 10.35 -7.21
C ALA A 152 -26.65 10.18 -7.69
N ARG A 153 -27.20 8.96 -7.61
CA ARG A 153 -28.61 8.69 -7.93
C ARG A 153 -29.58 9.46 -7.04
N LYS A 154 -29.24 9.61 -5.76
CA LYS A 154 -30.10 10.35 -4.80
C LYS A 154 -30.15 11.85 -5.11
N TYR A 155 -29.02 12.44 -5.54
CA TYR A 155 -28.98 13.82 -6.02
C TYR A 155 -29.86 14.01 -7.28
N SER A 156 -29.77 13.09 -8.24
CA SER A 156 -30.57 13.14 -9.45
C SER A 156 -32.08 13.00 -9.18
N LYS A 157 -32.48 12.19 -8.16
CA LYS A 157 -33.89 11.97 -7.82
C LYS A 157 -34.51 13.09 -6.97
N ASN A 158 -33.71 13.81 -6.20
CA ASN A 158 -34.18 14.81 -5.24
C ASN A 158 -33.40 16.13 -5.38
N PRO A 159 -33.49 16.82 -6.51
CA PRO A 159 -32.81 18.10 -6.70
C PRO A 159 -33.31 19.13 -5.68
N GLY A 160 -32.39 19.84 -5.03
CA GLY A 160 -32.71 20.90 -4.07
C GLY A 160 -33.13 20.46 -2.66
N LYS A 161 -33.18 19.15 -2.35
CA LYS A 161 -33.42 18.70 -0.97
C LYS A 161 -32.11 18.63 -0.18
N ALA A 162 -32.21 18.91 1.13
CA ALA A 162 -31.08 18.80 2.02
C ALA A 162 -30.48 17.38 2.04
N PRO A 163 -29.14 17.24 2.10
CA PRO A 163 -28.47 15.94 2.16
C PRO A 163 -28.88 15.15 3.42
N SER A 164 -28.96 13.83 3.32
CA SER A 164 -29.36 12.97 4.44
C SER A 164 -28.56 11.67 4.50
N GLY A 165 -28.18 11.24 5.70
CA GLY A 165 -27.41 10.02 5.96
C GLY A 165 -25.99 10.13 5.40
N LEU A 166 -25.51 9.09 4.67
CA LEU A 166 -24.17 9.07 4.07
C LEU A 166 -23.88 10.27 3.14
N GLN A 167 -24.91 10.84 2.51
CA GLN A 167 -24.81 12.02 1.69
C GLN A 167 -24.29 13.22 2.51
N SER A 168 -24.81 13.44 3.72
CA SER A 168 -24.35 14.52 4.61
C SER A 168 -22.90 14.39 5.06
N LEU A 169 -22.37 13.16 5.07
CA LEU A 169 -20.96 12.90 5.43
C LEU A 169 -20.01 13.16 4.25
N ILE A 170 -20.40 12.76 3.05
CA ILE A 170 -19.51 12.79 1.88
C ILE A 170 -19.59 14.11 1.12
N GLU A 171 -20.76 14.78 1.12
CA GLU A 171 -20.94 16.04 0.42
C GLU A 171 -19.96 17.13 0.85
N PRO A 172 -19.69 17.38 2.16
CA PRO A 172 -18.67 18.34 2.56
C PRO A 172 -17.29 18.03 2.00
N VAL A 173 -16.93 16.74 1.87
CA VAL A 173 -15.65 16.32 1.32
C VAL A 173 -15.58 16.59 -0.20
N ILE A 174 -16.67 16.35 -0.93
CA ILE A 174 -16.74 16.66 -2.37
C ILE A 174 -16.67 18.18 -2.59
N LEU A 175 -17.38 18.96 -1.77
CA LEU A 175 -17.34 20.43 -1.82
C LEU A 175 -15.94 20.93 -1.48
N PHE A 176 -15.28 20.38 -0.48
CA PHE A 176 -13.90 20.68 -0.14
C PHE A 176 -12.95 20.45 -1.33
N VAL A 177 -13.05 19.30 -2.01
CA VAL A 177 -12.22 19.02 -3.21
C VAL A 177 -12.54 20.00 -4.33
N ARG A 178 -13.80 20.41 -4.50
CA ARG A 178 -14.22 21.35 -5.53
C ARG A 178 -13.74 22.78 -5.19
N ASP A 179 -14.11 23.27 -4.00
CA ASP A 179 -14.01 24.69 -3.66
C ASP A 179 -12.60 25.09 -3.17
N ASP A 180 -11.94 24.20 -2.43
CA ASP A 180 -10.63 24.48 -1.85
C ASP A 180 -9.46 23.93 -2.69
N ILE A 181 -9.71 22.98 -3.61
CA ILE A 181 -8.66 22.38 -4.45
C ILE A 181 -8.86 22.72 -5.92
N ALA A 182 -9.99 22.29 -6.52
CA ALA A 182 -10.13 22.33 -7.97
C ALA A 182 -10.30 23.75 -8.51
N ILE A 183 -11.22 24.52 -7.95
CA ILE A 183 -11.49 25.90 -8.40
C ILE A 183 -10.28 26.82 -8.24
N PRO A 184 -9.59 26.87 -7.10
CA PRO A 184 -8.43 27.75 -6.93
C PRO A 184 -7.24 27.38 -7.80
N SER A 185 -7.05 26.06 -8.08
CA SER A 185 -5.89 25.56 -8.83
C SER A 185 -6.09 25.56 -10.34
N ILE A 186 -7.31 25.34 -10.84
CA ILE A 186 -7.58 25.17 -12.28
C ILE A 186 -8.40 26.33 -12.86
N GLY A 187 -9.19 27.00 -12.02
CA GLY A 187 -10.08 28.08 -12.41
C GLY A 187 -11.53 27.59 -12.62
N ILE A 188 -12.47 28.52 -12.37
CA ILE A 188 -13.91 28.27 -12.32
C ILE A 188 -14.54 27.75 -13.63
N HIS A 189 -13.93 28.06 -14.78
CA HIS A 189 -14.46 27.67 -16.10
C HIS A 189 -13.95 26.33 -16.61
N ARG A 190 -12.93 25.74 -15.94
CA ARG A 190 -12.22 24.56 -16.47
C ARG A 190 -12.16 23.38 -15.51
N TYR A 191 -12.43 23.60 -14.22
CA TYR A 191 -12.29 22.57 -13.19
C TYR A 191 -13.20 21.35 -13.41
N GLU A 192 -14.38 21.55 -14.00
CA GLU A 192 -15.36 20.48 -14.19
C GLU A 192 -14.81 19.28 -14.98
N LYS A 193 -13.96 19.53 -15.97
CA LYS A 193 -13.33 18.49 -16.79
C LYS A 193 -12.42 17.58 -15.99
N PHE A 194 -11.73 18.12 -14.99
CA PHE A 194 -10.75 17.41 -14.18
C PHE A 194 -11.34 16.87 -12.88
N MET A 195 -12.49 17.38 -12.48
CA MET A 195 -13.17 17.01 -11.23
C MET A 195 -13.38 15.50 -11.05
N PRO A 196 -13.79 14.71 -12.08
CA PRO A 196 -13.94 13.27 -11.93
C PRO A 196 -12.64 12.57 -11.55
N PHE A 197 -11.50 12.97 -12.14
CA PHE A 197 -10.20 12.41 -11.79
C PHE A 197 -9.78 12.82 -10.39
N LEU A 198 -9.91 14.09 -10.02
CA LEU A 198 -9.51 14.61 -8.71
C LEU A 198 -10.30 13.93 -7.58
N LEU A 199 -11.62 13.76 -7.74
CA LEU A 199 -12.46 13.04 -6.78
C LEU A 199 -12.07 11.56 -6.70
N THR A 200 -11.84 10.91 -7.84
CA THR A 200 -11.43 9.51 -7.86
C THR A 200 -10.10 9.32 -7.17
N ALA A 201 -9.09 10.15 -7.47
CA ALA A 201 -7.79 10.07 -6.83
C ALA A 201 -7.88 10.34 -5.32
N PHE A 202 -8.62 11.37 -4.90
CA PHE A 202 -8.81 11.71 -3.50
C PHE A 202 -9.44 10.55 -2.71
N PHE A 203 -10.60 10.06 -3.16
CA PHE A 203 -11.29 8.99 -2.44
C PHE A 203 -10.56 7.66 -2.54
N PHE A 204 -9.91 7.35 -3.65
CA PHE A 204 -9.10 6.15 -3.80
C PHE A 204 -7.95 6.14 -2.79
N ILE A 205 -7.18 7.23 -2.70
CA ILE A 205 -6.08 7.33 -1.75
C ILE A 205 -6.61 7.29 -0.32
N LEU A 206 -7.63 8.08 0.00
CA LEU A 206 -8.19 8.15 1.34
C LEU A 206 -8.70 6.80 1.82
N ILE A 207 -9.51 6.11 1.03
CA ILE A 207 -10.10 4.82 1.42
C ILE A 207 -9.05 3.73 1.55
N ASN A 208 -8.10 3.64 0.60
CA ASN A 208 -7.04 2.64 0.70
C ASN A 208 -6.12 2.88 1.90
N ASN A 209 -5.80 4.13 2.21
CA ASN A 209 -5.03 4.47 3.41
C ASN A 209 -5.79 4.12 4.68
N LEU A 210 -7.08 4.47 4.77
CA LEU A 210 -7.92 4.12 5.92
C LEU A 210 -8.10 2.61 6.07
N MET A 211 -8.29 1.88 4.97
CA MET A 211 -8.35 0.42 5.00
C MET A 211 -7.03 -0.20 5.45
N GLY A 212 -5.89 0.37 5.06
CA GLY A 212 -4.57 -0.07 5.53
C GLY A 212 -4.42 -0.02 7.04
N LEU A 213 -5.03 0.97 7.71
CA LEU A 213 -5.01 1.10 9.18
C LEU A 213 -5.83 0.03 9.91
N VAL A 214 -6.78 -0.61 9.23
CA VAL A 214 -7.64 -1.65 9.84
C VAL A 214 -6.98 -3.01 9.63
N PRO A 215 -6.44 -3.68 10.64
CA PRO A 215 -5.67 -4.91 10.48
C PRO A 215 -6.52 -6.17 10.35
N ILE A 216 -7.79 -6.03 9.99
CA ILE A 216 -8.73 -7.14 9.77
C ILE A 216 -9.16 -7.09 8.30
N PRO A 217 -9.15 -8.22 7.57
CA PRO A 217 -9.66 -8.27 6.20
C PRO A 217 -11.07 -7.68 6.09
N PRO A 218 -11.35 -6.86 5.08
CA PRO A 218 -10.55 -6.54 3.90
C PRO A 218 -9.49 -5.44 4.09
N GLY A 219 -9.19 -5.02 5.30
CA GLY A 219 -8.10 -4.10 5.65
C GLY A 219 -6.75 -4.81 5.84
N GLY A 220 -5.75 -4.07 6.35
CA GLY A 220 -4.41 -4.59 6.64
C GLY A 220 -3.52 -4.78 5.42
N ALA A 221 -3.97 -4.44 4.22
CA ALA A 221 -3.13 -4.38 3.03
C ALA A 221 -2.68 -2.94 2.79
N ASN A 222 -1.37 -2.73 2.73
CA ASN A 222 -0.80 -1.41 2.46
C ASN A 222 -0.78 -1.11 0.96
N VAL A 223 -1.95 -0.79 0.40
CA VAL A 223 -2.15 -0.58 -1.05
C VAL A 223 -1.29 0.58 -1.56
N THR A 224 -1.31 1.71 -0.88
CA THR A 224 -0.55 2.91 -1.24
C THR A 224 0.92 2.86 -0.82
N GLY A 225 1.29 1.91 0.03
CA GLY A 225 2.67 1.52 0.31
C GLY A 225 3.26 0.56 -0.74
N ASN A 226 2.52 0.24 -1.81
CA ASN A 226 3.06 -0.46 -2.96
C ASN A 226 3.46 0.57 -4.03
N ILE A 227 4.76 0.61 -4.36
CA ILE A 227 5.32 1.60 -5.30
C ILE A 227 4.72 1.48 -6.71
N ALA A 228 4.33 0.28 -7.14
CA ALA A 228 3.73 0.09 -8.46
C ALA A 228 2.37 0.80 -8.58
N ILE A 229 1.55 0.76 -7.53
CA ILE A 229 0.23 1.42 -7.49
C ILE A 229 0.39 2.95 -7.44
N THR A 230 1.28 3.44 -6.57
CA THR A 230 1.52 4.88 -6.47
C THR A 230 2.19 5.46 -7.71
N ALA A 231 3.07 4.70 -8.35
CA ALA A 231 3.65 5.06 -9.64
C ALA A 231 2.57 5.11 -10.74
N LEU A 232 1.68 4.13 -10.79
CA LEU A 232 0.58 4.12 -11.76
C LEU A 232 -0.33 5.35 -11.59
N LEU A 233 -0.67 5.71 -10.34
CA LEU A 233 -1.49 6.89 -10.05
C LEU A 233 -0.78 8.19 -10.48
N ALA A 234 0.53 8.28 -10.23
CA ALA A 234 1.36 9.41 -10.67
C ALA A 234 1.49 9.47 -12.20
N ILE A 235 1.59 8.32 -12.87
CA ILE A 235 1.60 8.23 -14.35
C ILE A 235 0.27 8.70 -14.93
N PHE A 236 -0.88 8.37 -14.34
CA PHE A 236 -2.17 8.89 -14.77
C PHE A 236 -2.24 10.42 -14.63
N THR A 237 -1.79 10.97 -13.49
CA THR A 237 -1.69 12.43 -13.32
C THR A 237 -0.79 13.06 -14.38
N PHE A 238 0.37 12.47 -14.64
CA PHE A 238 1.30 12.93 -15.67
C PHE A 238 0.68 12.86 -17.08
N ALA A 239 0.03 11.75 -17.40
CA ALA A 239 -0.62 11.57 -18.71
C ALA A 239 -1.73 12.63 -18.90
N ILE A 240 -2.63 12.80 -17.93
CA ILE A 240 -3.69 13.80 -18.00
C ILE A 240 -3.11 15.22 -18.14
N THR A 241 -2.08 15.55 -17.36
CA THR A 241 -1.37 16.83 -17.47
C THR A 241 -0.83 17.01 -18.89
N THR A 242 -0.06 16.05 -19.39
CA THR A 242 0.61 16.12 -20.70
C THR A 242 -0.39 16.18 -21.87
N PHE A 243 -1.45 15.36 -21.84
CA PHE A 243 -2.48 15.38 -22.89
C PHE A 243 -3.44 16.56 -22.81
N SER A 244 -3.53 17.21 -21.67
CA SER A 244 -4.35 18.43 -21.50
C SER A 244 -3.58 19.72 -21.76
N THR A 245 -2.30 19.61 -22.07
CA THR A 245 -1.39 20.73 -22.27
C THR A 245 -1.60 21.42 -23.60
N ASP A 246 -1.61 22.75 -23.60
CA ASP A 246 -1.66 23.57 -24.80
C ASP A 246 -0.26 23.76 -25.43
N ARG A 247 -0.22 24.16 -26.70
CA ARG A 247 1.05 24.43 -27.42
C ARG A 247 1.89 25.50 -26.71
N HIS A 248 1.25 26.40 -25.97
CA HIS A 248 1.90 27.48 -25.23
C HIS A 248 2.79 26.93 -24.11
N TYR A 249 2.33 25.94 -23.38
CA TYR A 249 3.10 25.27 -22.33
C TYR A 249 4.42 24.66 -22.86
N TRP A 250 4.36 23.92 -23.97
CA TRP A 250 5.57 23.37 -24.61
C TRP A 250 6.50 24.45 -25.12
N LYS A 251 5.94 25.54 -25.67
CA LYS A 251 6.72 26.70 -26.08
C LYS A 251 7.42 27.37 -24.88
N HIS A 252 6.77 27.41 -23.73
CA HIS A 252 7.35 27.94 -22.49
C HIS A 252 8.52 27.06 -22.00
N ILE A 253 8.39 25.73 -22.03
CA ILE A 253 9.44 24.79 -21.65
C ILE A 253 10.69 24.97 -22.53
N PHE A 254 10.51 25.05 -23.85
CA PHE A 254 11.64 25.13 -24.78
C PHE A 254 12.15 26.56 -24.96
N ASN A 255 11.32 27.57 -24.75
CA ASN A 255 11.68 28.98 -24.93
C ASN A 255 11.02 29.87 -23.87
N ALA A 256 11.43 29.70 -22.61
CA ALA A 256 10.93 30.49 -21.49
C ALA A 256 11.11 31.99 -21.74
N PRO A 257 10.05 32.84 -21.63
CA PRO A 257 10.15 34.26 -21.79
C PRO A 257 10.99 34.88 -20.64
N GLY A 258 11.74 35.92 -20.94
CA GLY A 258 12.56 36.64 -19.93
C GLY A 258 13.92 36.01 -19.62
N VAL A 259 14.24 34.88 -20.18
CA VAL A 259 15.55 34.22 -19.98
C VAL A 259 16.57 34.72 -21.00
N PRO A 260 17.78 35.16 -20.57
CA PRO A 260 18.86 35.61 -21.47
C PRO A 260 19.22 34.51 -22.49
N TRP A 261 19.57 34.96 -23.71
CA TRP A 261 19.84 34.05 -24.83
C TRP A 261 21.03 33.10 -24.56
N TRP A 262 22.01 33.45 -23.77
CA TRP A 262 23.20 32.63 -23.44
C TRP A 262 22.85 31.42 -22.54
N LEU A 263 21.71 31.44 -21.80
CA LEU A 263 21.19 30.30 -21.07
C LEU A 263 20.35 29.36 -21.96
N LYS A 264 20.01 29.81 -23.18
CA LYS A 264 19.27 29.03 -24.17
C LYS A 264 20.18 28.41 -25.22
N PHE A 265 21.33 29.03 -25.49
CA PHE A 265 22.31 28.60 -26.51
C PHE A 265 23.73 29.09 -26.12
N PRO A 266 24.80 28.26 -26.23
CA PRO A 266 24.89 26.92 -26.86
C PRO A 266 24.48 25.76 -25.94
N ILE A 267 24.39 25.97 -24.62
CA ILE A 267 23.97 24.94 -23.67
C ILE A 267 22.53 25.24 -23.25
N PRO A 268 21.52 24.45 -23.69
CA PRO A 268 20.10 24.68 -23.38
C PRO A 268 19.78 24.30 -21.92
N LEU A 269 20.41 24.99 -20.96
CA LEU A 269 20.34 24.67 -19.54
C LEU A 269 18.91 24.88 -19.01
N MET A 270 18.25 25.97 -19.43
CA MET A 270 16.89 26.29 -18.95
C MET A 270 15.85 25.31 -19.50
N PRO A 271 15.78 24.98 -20.80
CA PRO A 271 14.92 23.93 -21.31
C PRO A 271 15.14 22.57 -20.66
N PHE A 272 16.40 22.26 -20.31
CA PHE A 272 16.71 20.99 -19.64
C PHE A 272 16.15 20.94 -18.20
N ILE A 273 16.29 22.04 -17.44
CA ILE A 273 15.74 22.16 -16.09
C ILE A 273 14.21 22.11 -16.11
N GLU A 274 13.56 22.82 -17.03
CA GLU A 274 12.11 22.78 -17.19
C GLU A 274 11.62 21.38 -17.58
N LEU A 275 12.29 20.71 -18.50
CA LEU A 275 11.98 19.34 -18.90
C LEU A 275 12.14 18.36 -17.73
N LEU A 276 13.24 18.46 -16.97
CA LEU A 276 13.41 17.69 -15.74
C LEU A 276 12.25 17.94 -14.76
N GLY A 277 11.79 19.19 -14.64
CA GLY A 277 10.64 19.56 -13.82
C GLY A 277 9.37 18.81 -14.21
N VAL A 278 9.12 18.58 -15.48
CA VAL A 278 7.95 17.82 -15.98
C VAL A 278 7.97 16.38 -15.47
N PHE A 279 9.14 15.74 -15.40
CA PHE A 279 9.27 14.35 -14.92
C PHE A 279 9.37 14.25 -13.39
N THR A 280 10.03 15.22 -12.74
CA THR A 280 10.20 15.17 -11.27
C THR A 280 8.89 15.41 -10.52
N LYS A 281 7.97 16.20 -11.07
CA LYS A 281 6.67 16.46 -10.45
C LYS A 281 5.89 15.18 -10.14
N PRO A 282 5.59 14.28 -11.11
CA PRO A 282 4.90 13.03 -10.84
C PRO A 282 5.74 12.07 -10.00
N LEU A 283 7.07 12.06 -10.16
CA LEU A 283 7.96 11.23 -9.36
C LEU A 283 7.88 11.60 -7.86
N VAL A 284 7.92 12.87 -7.54
CA VAL A 284 7.77 13.35 -6.15
C VAL A 284 6.40 12.97 -5.58
N LEU A 285 5.35 13.04 -6.39
CA LEU A 285 4.00 12.64 -6.00
C LEU A 285 3.95 11.15 -5.62
N CYS A 286 4.54 10.29 -6.47
CA CYS A 286 4.66 8.85 -6.25
C CYS A 286 5.44 8.54 -4.97
N ILE A 287 6.66 9.06 -4.84
CA ILE A 287 7.55 8.76 -3.71
C ILE A 287 6.94 9.24 -2.40
N ARG A 288 6.32 10.43 -2.37
CA ARG A 288 5.71 10.97 -1.16
C ARG A 288 4.59 10.06 -0.64
N LEU A 289 3.68 9.62 -1.53
CA LEU A 289 2.57 8.76 -1.14
C LEU A 289 3.09 7.39 -0.66
N PHE A 290 3.98 6.79 -1.42
CA PHE A 290 4.62 5.51 -1.10
C PHE A 290 5.38 5.55 0.22
N ALA A 291 6.33 6.51 0.35
CA ALA A 291 7.24 6.56 1.51
C ALA A 291 6.50 6.82 2.82
N ASN A 292 5.53 7.74 2.83
CA ASN A 292 4.80 8.07 4.04
C ASN A 292 3.98 6.88 4.57
N MET A 293 3.28 6.17 3.68
CA MET A 293 2.47 5.02 4.08
C MET A 293 3.33 3.82 4.48
N LEU A 294 4.42 3.57 3.74
CA LEU A 294 5.36 2.51 4.08
C LEU A 294 6.03 2.77 5.43
N ALA A 295 6.57 3.99 5.63
CA ALA A 295 7.24 4.36 6.87
C ALA A 295 6.31 4.33 8.09
N GLY A 296 5.06 4.81 7.95
CA GLY A 296 4.07 4.75 9.02
C GLY A 296 3.84 3.32 9.50
N HIS A 297 3.56 2.40 8.59
CA HIS A 297 3.35 0.98 8.91
C HIS A 297 4.59 0.33 9.55
N PHE A 298 5.79 0.62 9.04
CA PHE A 298 7.04 0.13 9.66
C PHE A 298 7.21 0.60 11.10
N ILE A 299 6.97 1.88 11.36
CA ILE A 299 7.11 2.45 12.71
C ILE A 299 6.06 1.87 13.66
N ALA A 300 4.79 1.79 13.22
CA ALA A 300 3.71 1.22 14.03
C ALA A 300 3.98 -0.24 14.40
N LEU A 301 4.38 -1.07 13.43
CA LEU A 301 4.74 -2.48 13.68
C LEU A 301 5.97 -2.61 14.56
N SER A 302 6.96 -1.72 14.44
CA SER A 302 8.16 -1.74 15.29
C SER A 302 7.83 -1.61 16.77
N PHE A 303 6.83 -0.81 17.15
CA PHE A 303 6.39 -0.72 18.55
C PHE A 303 5.75 -2.03 19.04
N ILE A 304 5.00 -2.73 18.20
CA ILE A 304 4.43 -4.04 18.56
C ILE A 304 5.55 -5.07 18.72
N VAL A 305 6.49 -5.11 17.78
CA VAL A 305 7.62 -6.03 17.76
C VAL A 305 8.53 -5.85 18.99
N MET A 306 8.67 -4.62 19.46
CA MET A 306 9.44 -4.31 20.67
C MET A 306 8.95 -5.08 21.90
N ILE A 307 7.64 -5.31 22.02
CA ILE A 307 7.05 -6.09 23.11
C ILE A 307 7.57 -7.53 23.09
N PHE A 308 7.63 -8.14 21.90
CA PHE A 308 8.11 -9.51 21.74
C PHE A 308 9.62 -9.63 21.98
N ILE A 309 10.41 -8.67 21.52
CA ILE A 309 11.87 -8.65 21.76
C ILE A 309 12.18 -8.54 23.25
N PHE A 310 11.57 -7.61 23.98
CA PHE A 310 11.79 -7.47 25.42
C PHE A 310 11.21 -8.63 26.21
N GLY A 311 10.10 -9.24 25.72
CA GLY A 311 9.52 -10.44 26.31
C GLY A 311 10.43 -11.66 26.26
N GLN A 312 11.29 -11.78 25.25
CA GLN A 312 12.30 -12.84 25.16
C GLN A 312 13.44 -12.68 26.18
N ILE A 313 13.76 -11.45 26.59
CA ILE A 313 14.80 -11.18 27.58
C ILE A 313 14.29 -11.53 28.98
N ASN A 314 13.14 -11.00 29.36
CA ASN A 314 12.52 -11.26 30.67
C ASN A 314 11.03 -10.91 30.59
N TRP A 315 10.16 -11.70 31.23
CA TRP A 315 8.71 -11.45 31.27
C TRP A 315 8.38 -10.06 31.90
N ILE A 316 9.14 -9.61 32.90
CA ILE A 316 8.96 -8.27 33.50
C ILE A 316 9.27 -7.16 32.48
N ALA A 317 10.35 -7.32 31.70
CA ALA A 317 10.70 -6.39 30.65
C ALA A 317 9.66 -6.37 29.54
N GLY A 318 9.11 -7.52 29.15
CA GLY A 318 8.01 -7.63 28.19
C GLY A 318 6.75 -6.91 28.64
N TYR A 319 6.28 -7.13 29.88
CA TYR A 319 5.13 -6.42 30.42
C TYR A 319 5.41 -4.92 30.63
N GLY A 320 6.58 -4.54 31.10
CA GLY A 320 6.98 -3.14 31.26
C GLY A 320 7.04 -2.39 29.95
N SER A 321 7.61 -3.00 28.90
CA SER A 321 7.67 -2.42 27.57
C SER A 321 6.29 -2.37 26.88
N SER A 322 5.39 -3.29 27.18
CA SER A 322 4.07 -3.35 26.54
C SER A 322 3.24 -2.09 26.79
N VAL A 323 3.27 -1.53 27.99
CA VAL A 323 2.54 -0.30 28.33
C VAL A 323 3.03 0.86 27.46
N VAL A 324 4.34 1.04 27.36
CA VAL A 324 4.96 2.10 26.57
C VAL A 324 4.71 1.88 25.06
N SER A 325 4.95 0.66 24.59
CA SER A 325 4.77 0.30 23.17
C SER A 325 3.32 0.46 22.71
N VAL A 326 2.34 0.04 23.53
CA VAL A 326 0.92 0.21 23.18
C VAL A 326 0.53 1.67 23.13
N LEU A 327 1.02 2.49 24.08
CA LEU A 327 0.77 3.93 24.07
C LEU A 327 1.31 4.58 22.79
N PHE A 328 2.56 4.28 22.43
CA PHE A 328 3.17 4.78 21.20
C PHE A 328 2.50 4.25 19.95
N TYR A 329 2.10 2.97 19.93
CA TYR A 329 1.35 2.39 18.80
C TYR A 329 0.03 3.13 18.57
N VAL A 330 -0.75 3.38 19.63
CA VAL A 330 -2.01 4.15 19.52
C VAL A 330 -1.75 5.58 19.03
N PHE A 331 -0.71 6.23 19.56
CA PHE A 331 -0.31 7.56 19.09
C PHE A 331 0.08 7.56 17.61
N MET A 332 0.89 6.59 17.18
CA MET A 332 1.28 6.46 15.76
C MET A 332 0.08 6.18 14.86
N THR A 333 -0.85 5.32 15.28
CA THR A 333 -2.08 5.05 14.51
C THR A 333 -2.94 6.32 14.34
N MET A 334 -3.00 7.17 15.37
CA MET A 334 -3.68 8.47 15.25
C MET A 334 -2.97 9.41 14.27
N LEU A 335 -1.63 9.43 14.29
CA LEU A 335 -0.85 10.19 13.32
C LEU A 335 -1.05 9.64 11.89
N GLU A 336 -1.05 8.32 11.73
CA GLU A 336 -1.30 7.70 10.41
C GLU A 336 -2.70 8.03 9.87
N LEU A 337 -3.71 8.10 10.74
CA LEU A 337 -5.05 8.55 10.35
C LEU A 337 -5.03 9.98 9.80
N LEU A 338 -4.35 10.89 10.48
CA LEU A 338 -4.16 12.27 10.03
C LEU A 338 -3.39 12.33 8.71
N VAL A 339 -2.27 11.60 8.63
CA VAL A 339 -1.43 11.52 7.43
C VAL A 339 -2.20 10.93 6.26
N SER A 340 -3.07 9.96 6.47
CA SER A 340 -3.94 9.37 5.44
C SER A 340 -4.80 10.41 4.74
N PHE A 341 -5.41 11.31 5.51
CA PHE A 341 -6.19 12.43 4.96
C PHE A 341 -5.29 13.46 4.26
N ILE A 342 -4.19 13.86 4.90
CA ILE A 342 -3.24 14.82 4.33
C ILE A 342 -2.67 14.31 3.01
N GLN A 343 -2.38 13.02 2.87
CA GLN A 343 -1.85 12.45 1.63
C GLN A 343 -2.88 12.50 0.49
N ALA A 344 -4.14 12.17 0.76
CA ALA A 344 -5.21 12.32 -0.23
C ALA A 344 -5.35 13.78 -0.67
N TYR A 345 -5.33 14.71 0.29
CA TYR A 345 -5.40 16.15 0.03
C TYR A 345 -4.21 16.63 -0.81
N VAL A 346 -2.97 16.36 -0.37
CA VAL A 346 -1.76 16.87 -1.03
C VAL A 346 -1.60 16.29 -2.44
N PHE A 347 -1.89 14.99 -2.62
CA PHE A 347 -1.84 14.37 -3.95
C PHE A 347 -2.82 15.05 -4.91
N THR A 348 -4.06 15.25 -4.47
CA THR A 348 -5.13 15.87 -5.27
C THR A 348 -4.84 17.33 -5.56
N LEU A 349 -4.37 18.10 -4.56
CA LEU A 349 -3.99 19.49 -4.70
C LEU A 349 -2.84 19.67 -5.72
N LEU A 350 -1.77 18.89 -5.60
CA LEU A 350 -0.65 18.98 -6.54
C LEU A 350 -1.06 18.56 -7.95
N SER A 351 -1.91 17.53 -8.08
CA SER A 351 -2.48 17.13 -9.37
C SER A 351 -3.29 18.27 -9.99
N ALA A 352 -4.14 18.95 -9.20
CA ALA A 352 -4.93 20.09 -9.65
C ALA A 352 -4.05 21.28 -10.07
N ILE A 353 -2.99 21.59 -9.31
CA ILE A 353 -2.00 22.63 -9.65
C ILE A 353 -1.33 22.29 -10.99
N TYR A 354 -0.93 21.03 -11.21
CA TYR A 354 -0.31 20.62 -12.48
C TYR A 354 -1.27 20.75 -13.67
N PHE A 355 -2.55 20.46 -13.47
CA PHE A 355 -3.58 20.66 -14.50
C PHE A 355 -3.80 22.15 -14.80
N GLY A 356 -3.78 23.01 -13.77
CA GLY A 356 -3.87 24.46 -13.91
C GLY A 356 -2.70 25.02 -14.70
N MET A 357 -1.47 24.69 -14.28
CA MET A 357 -0.23 25.12 -14.96
C MET A 357 -0.15 24.67 -16.41
N ALA A 358 -0.69 23.48 -16.74
CA ALA A 358 -0.70 22.96 -18.09
C ALA A 358 -1.57 23.79 -19.05
N ARG A 359 -2.46 24.63 -18.53
CA ARG A 359 -3.44 25.43 -19.29
C ARG A 359 -3.43 26.94 -18.96
N GLU A 360 -2.37 27.40 -18.32
CA GLU A 360 -2.21 28.82 -18.01
C GLU A 360 -2.04 29.62 -19.31
N GLU A 361 -3.02 30.49 -19.60
CA GLU A 361 -2.93 31.44 -20.71
C GLU A 361 -2.00 32.57 -20.29
N SER A 362 -1.07 32.95 -21.18
CA SER A 362 -0.30 34.21 -21.00
C SER A 362 -1.28 35.40 -21.09
N HIS A 363 -1.45 36.07 -19.98
CA HIS A 363 -1.97 37.45 -19.99
C HIS A 363 -0.96 38.41 -20.60
#